data_7bf7d743ba47488895888861ae9cd28a
#
_entry.id   7bf7d743ba47488895888861ae9cd28a
#
_cell.length_a   1.000
_cell.length_b   1.000
_cell.length_c   1.000
_cell.angle_alpha   90.00
_cell.angle_beta   90.00
_cell.angle_gamma   90.00
#
_symmetry.space_group_name_H-M   'P 1'
#
loop_
_entity.id
_entity.type
_entity.pdbx_description
1 polymer ?
#
loop_
_entity_poly.entity_id
_entity_poly.type
_entity_poly.pdbx_seq_one_letter_code
_entity_poly.pdbx_strand_id
1 'polypeptide(L)'
;MSKKKTGLIFITALITSFYFFDLGYLIKAVKVGYLKGHTTAYLSDYVHFENDIIETGVHQPWLISDNYNSKVESKNLIDINKLKETTSFLIIKNDSIVFEKYYLGYDQDSISNSFSMAKSFVSAMLGKAIMDGSIKGLDQPVSDYFKEFSEGKAANLTVGDLSTMSSGLNYVEKYYSPFSLTARSYFTSDLKSLILGL
;
A
#
# COMPACT_ATOMS: atom_id res chain seq x y z
N MET A 1 7.80 5.05 -49.15
CA MET A 1 7.00 5.73 -48.12
C MET A 1 7.82 6.87 -47.53
N SER A 2 7.29 8.10 -47.39
CA SER A 2 8.05 9.24 -46.85
C SER A 2 8.43 8.96 -45.38
N LYS A 3 9.69 9.33 -44.98
CA LYS A 3 10.17 9.18 -43.57
C LYS A 3 9.17 9.74 -42.51
N LYS A 4 8.43 10.81 -42.90
CA LYS A 4 7.37 11.39 -42.06
C LYS A 4 6.18 10.44 -41.88
N LYS A 5 5.75 9.73 -42.94
CA LYS A 5 4.64 8.76 -42.84
C LYS A 5 5.04 7.54 -42.01
N THR A 6 6.28 7.06 -42.14
CA THR A 6 6.82 5.95 -41.32
C THR A 6 6.87 6.34 -39.84
N GLY A 7 7.34 7.56 -39.54
CA GLY A 7 7.37 8.07 -38.18
C GLY A 7 5.96 8.19 -37.54
N LEU A 8 5.00 8.69 -38.31
CA LEU A 8 3.61 8.81 -37.83
C LEU A 8 3.00 7.44 -37.52
N ILE A 9 3.19 6.45 -38.41
CA ILE A 9 2.70 5.09 -38.21
C ILE A 9 3.33 4.48 -36.92
N PHE A 10 4.63 4.66 -36.74
CA PHE A 10 5.31 4.16 -35.55
C PHE A 10 4.77 4.80 -34.24
N ILE A 11 4.58 6.11 -34.24
CA ILE A 11 4.01 6.82 -33.09
C ILE A 11 2.58 6.36 -32.81
N THR A 12 1.75 6.23 -33.84
CA THR A 12 0.37 5.75 -33.69
C THR A 12 0.36 4.32 -33.12
N ALA A 13 1.18 3.43 -33.70
CA ALA A 13 1.31 2.05 -33.18
C ALA A 13 1.76 1.99 -31.73
N LEU A 14 2.71 2.85 -31.34
CA LEU A 14 3.18 2.96 -29.95
C LEU A 14 2.06 3.42 -29.03
N ILE A 15 1.33 4.47 -29.37
CA ILE A 15 0.19 4.98 -28.57
C ILE A 15 -0.91 3.93 -28.48
N THR A 16 -1.26 3.26 -29.59
CA THR A 16 -2.27 2.20 -29.60
C THR A 16 -1.84 1.02 -28.73
N SER A 17 -0.57 0.62 -28.81
CA SER A 17 0.00 -0.43 -27.96
C SER A 17 -0.06 -0.05 -26.48
N PHE A 18 0.29 1.20 -26.16
CA PHE A 18 0.25 1.73 -24.78
C PHE A 18 -1.17 1.67 -24.20
N TYR A 19 -2.16 2.03 -25.03
CA TYR A 19 -3.58 1.96 -24.63
C TYR A 19 -4.07 0.50 -24.57
N PHE A 20 -3.75 -0.32 -25.57
CA PHE A 20 -4.21 -1.70 -25.64
C PHE A 20 -3.69 -2.59 -24.51
N PHE A 21 -2.45 -2.36 -24.07
CA PHE A 21 -1.82 -3.10 -22.96
C PHE A 21 -2.02 -2.43 -21.61
N ASP A 22 -2.83 -1.37 -21.52
CA ASP A 22 -3.08 -0.61 -20.29
C ASP A 22 -1.78 -0.23 -19.56
N LEU A 23 -0.85 0.38 -20.31
CA LEU A 23 0.46 0.77 -19.78
C LEU A 23 0.47 2.19 -19.18
N GLY A 24 -0.70 2.82 -19.03
CA GLY A 24 -0.84 4.18 -18.48
C GLY A 24 -0.21 4.34 -17.10
N TYR A 25 -0.28 3.32 -16.27
CA TYR A 25 0.35 3.29 -14.96
C TYR A 25 1.87 3.50 -15.00
N LEU A 26 2.55 3.11 -16.10
CA LEU A 26 4.01 3.30 -16.25
C LEU A 26 4.41 4.78 -16.27
N ILE A 27 3.56 5.66 -16.83
CA ILE A 27 3.83 7.10 -16.83
C ILE A 27 3.87 7.60 -15.40
N LYS A 28 2.93 7.16 -14.56
CA LYS A 28 2.88 7.52 -13.13
C LYS A 28 4.07 6.92 -12.39
N ALA A 29 4.41 5.66 -12.65
CA ALA A 29 5.57 4.99 -12.07
C ALA A 29 6.89 5.73 -12.38
N VAL A 30 7.09 6.16 -13.62
CA VAL A 30 8.27 6.94 -14.01
C VAL A 30 8.31 8.29 -13.30
N LYS A 31 7.19 9.03 -13.27
CA LYS A 31 7.13 10.35 -12.63
C LYS A 31 7.30 10.30 -11.12
N VAL A 32 6.66 9.36 -10.45
CA VAL A 32 6.62 9.27 -8.98
C VAL A 32 7.87 8.58 -8.44
N GLY A 33 8.32 7.51 -9.11
CA GLY A 33 9.47 6.72 -8.68
C GLY A 33 10.77 7.13 -9.36
N TYR A 34 10.97 6.67 -10.59
CA TYR A 34 12.28 6.72 -11.26
C TYR A 34 12.86 8.13 -11.43
N LEU A 35 12.06 9.14 -11.80
CA LEU A 35 12.55 10.52 -11.92
C LEU A 35 12.88 11.16 -10.56
N LYS A 36 12.47 10.54 -9.46
CA LYS A 36 12.82 10.96 -8.10
C LYS A 36 13.95 10.14 -7.47
N GLY A 37 14.52 9.21 -8.24
CA GLY A 37 15.63 8.37 -7.80
C GLY A 37 15.22 7.12 -7.03
N HIS A 38 13.91 6.78 -6.99
CA HIS A 38 13.41 5.59 -6.33
C HIS A 38 13.12 4.48 -7.34
N THR A 39 13.48 3.25 -7.00
CA THR A 39 13.18 2.05 -7.81
C THR A 39 11.98 1.26 -7.29
N THR A 40 11.40 1.70 -6.17
CA THR A 40 10.23 1.10 -5.51
C THR A 40 9.42 2.22 -4.86
N ALA A 41 8.25 1.87 -4.31
CA ALA A 41 7.40 2.80 -3.54
C ALA A 41 8.16 3.42 -2.35
N TYR A 42 7.85 4.66 -2.02
CA TYR A 42 8.55 5.43 -1.00
C TYR A 42 7.57 6.07 0.00
N LEU A 43 8.06 6.43 1.18
CA LEU A 43 7.25 6.97 2.28
C LEU A 43 6.50 8.26 1.90
N SER A 44 7.10 9.11 1.08
CA SER A 44 6.52 10.39 0.67
C SER A 44 5.63 10.32 -0.57
N ASP A 45 5.41 9.14 -1.17
CA ASP A 45 4.66 9.02 -2.41
C ASP A 45 3.16 9.36 -2.25
N TYR A 46 2.63 9.35 -1.03
CA TYR A 46 1.23 9.67 -0.75
C TYR A 46 0.77 10.98 -1.37
N VAL A 47 1.64 11.98 -1.52
CA VAL A 47 1.33 13.28 -2.15
C VAL A 47 0.97 13.17 -3.65
N HIS A 48 1.25 12.02 -4.28
CA HIS A 48 1.00 11.76 -5.69
C HIS A 48 -0.27 10.94 -5.96
N PHE A 49 -0.99 10.62 -4.89
CA PHE A 49 -2.24 9.85 -4.93
C PHE A 49 -3.39 10.70 -4.40
N GLU A 50 -4.59 10.33 -4.79
CA GLU A 50 -5.80 10.85 -4.15
C GLU A 50 -5.85 10.30 -2.73
N ASN A 51 -6.14 11.19 -1.78
CA ASN A 51 -6.21 10.85 -0.36
C ASN A 51 -7.53 11.32 0.19
N ASP A 52 -8.22 10.45 0.93
CA ASP A 52 -9.38 10.81 1.71
C ASP A 52 -8.97 11.13 3.15
N ILE A 53 -9.61 12.13 3.73
CA ILE A 53 -9.45 12.47 5.14
C ILE A 53 -10.56 11.77 5.91
N ILE A 54 -10.17 10.87 6.81
CA ILE A 54 -11.10 10.23 7.73
C ILE A 54 -11.17 11.12 8.98
N GLU A 55 -12.40 11.58 9.31
CA GLU A 55 -12.60 12.35 10.52
C GLU A 55 -12.22 11.53 11.77
N THR A 56 -11.51 12.15 12.67
CA THR A 56 -11.12 11.53 13.93
C THR A 56 -12.31 11.51 14.90
N GLY A 57 -12.40 10.44 15.68
CA GLY A 57 -13.32 10.40 16.81
C GLY A 57 -12.87 11.30 17.98
N VAL A 58 -13.40 11.06 19.17
CA VAL A 58 -12.96 11.77 20.37
C VAL A 58 -11.47 11.55 20.58
N HIS A 59 -10.72 12.63 20.70
CA HIS A 59 -9.26 12.58 20.93
C HIS A 59 -8.94 11.83 22.23
N GLN A 60 -8.16 10.78 22.14
CA GLN A 60 -7.68 9.96 23.28
C GLN A 60 -6.15 9.84 23.18
N PRO A 61 -5.42 10.86 23.62
CA PRO A 61 -3.96 10.85 23.56
C PRO A 61 -3.38 9.79 24.49
N TRP A 62 -2.25 9.22 24.09
CA TRP A 62 -1.43 8.43 24.99
C TRP A 62 -0.95 9.30 26.17
N LEU A 63 -0.93 8.74 27.36
CA LEU A 63 -0.34 9.41 28.51
C LEU A 63 1.17 9.58 28.29
N ILE A 64 1.71 10.66 28.82
CA ILE A 64 3.15 10.92 28.82
C ILE A 64 3.70 10.45 30.18
N SER A 65 4.71 9.61 30.17
CA SER A 65 5.37 9.11 31.38
C SER A 65 6.15 10.21 32.08
N ASP A 66 6.21 10.19 33.42
CA ASP A 66 7.08 11.07 34.21
C ASP A 66 8.56 10.96 33.78
N ASN A 67 8.95 9.83 33.22
CA ASN A 67 10.29 9.58 32.71
C ASN A 67 10.41 9.77 31.19
N TYR A 68 9.50 10.50 30.56
CA TYR A 68 9.51 10.74 29.13
C TYR A 68 10.86 11.31 28.67
N ASN A 69 11.44 10.64 27.68
CA ASN A 69 12.74 10.99 27.09
C ASN A 69 13.89 11.18 28.11
N SER A 70 13.77 10.63 29.32
CA SER A 70 14.83 10.73 30.34
C SER A 70 16.05 9.85 30.02
N LYS A 71 15.93 8.88 29.14
CA LYS A 71 17.00 7.98 28.71
C LYS A 71 17.58 8.41 27.37
N VAL A 72 18.90 8.38 27.29
CA VAL A 72 19.61 8.61 26.02
C VAL A 72 19.64 7.32 25.22
N GLU A 73 19.54 7.43 23.91
CA GLU A 73 19.67 6.28 23.00
C GLU A 73 21.04 5.60 23.18
N SER A 74 21.04 4.28 23.22
CA SER A 74 22.28 3.52 23.15
C SER A 74 22.92 3.67 21.77
N LYS A 75 24.25 3.52 21.69
CA LYS A 75 24.96 3.55 20.41
C LYS A 75 24.37 2.55 19.41
N ASN A 76 24.03 1.34 19.85
CA ASN A 76 23.43 0.32 18.98
C ASN A 76 22.09 0.77 18.41
N LEU A 77 21.24 1.42 19.21
CA LEU A 77 19.95 1.94 18.73
C LEU A 77 20.14 3.04 17.69
N ILE A 78 21.08 3.96 17.93
CA ILE A 78 21.41 5.02 16.97
C ILE A 78 21.89 4.41 15.65
N ASP A 79 22.82 3.43 15.71
CA ASP A 79 23.38 2.78 14.53
C ASP A 79 22.32 2.03 13.74
N ILE A 80 21.38 1.32 14.43
CA ILE A 80 20.26 0.62 13.81
C ILE A 80 19.29 1.60 13.15
N ASN A 81 18.90 2.66 13.86
CA ASN A 81 17.97 3.67 13.33
C ASN A 81 18.55 4.36 12.09
N LYS A 82 19.84 4.65 12.10
CA LYS A 82 20.54 5.19 10.93
C LYS A 82 20.59 4.21 9.76
N LEU A 83 20.93 2.94 10.03
CA LEU A 83 20.99 1.89 9.00
C LEU A 83 19.64 1.63 8.35
N LYS A 84 18.55 1.71 9.12
CA LYS A 84 17.17 1.46 8.66
C LYS A 84 16.48 2.71 8.13
N GLU A 85 17.15 3.86 8.14
CA GLU A 85 16.54 5.14 7.77
C GLU A 85 15.22 5.37 8.53
N THR A 86 15.22 5.05 9.83
CA THR A 86 14.05 5.18 10.71
C THR A 86 13.59 6.64 10.74
N THR A 87 12.29 6.87 10.57
CA THR A 87 11.70 8.20 10.62
C THR A 87 11.15 8.55 11.98
N SER A 88 10.65 7.55 12.72
CA SER A 88 10.15 7.71 14.10
C SER A 88 10.41 6.46 14.92
N PHE A 89 10.67 6.64 16.19
CA PHE A 89 10.86 5.55 17.15
C PHE A 89 10.20 5.90 18.48
N LEU A 90 9.20 5.09 18.88
CA LEU A 90 8.43 5.28 20.09
C LEU A 90 8.52 4.04 20.98
N ILE A 91 8.58 4.25 22.28
CA ILE A 91 8.42 3.20 23.29
C ILE A 91 7.23 3.56 24.17
N ILE A 92 6.24 2.67 24.19
CA ILE A 92 5.06 2.78 25.03
C ILE A 92 5.17 1.69 26.11
N LYS A 93 4.98 2.05 27.35
CA LYS A 93 5.00 1.14 28.49
C LYS A 93 3.91 1.55 29.50
N ASN A 94 3.07 0.58 29.90
CA ASN A 94 1.95 0.79 30.80
C ASN A 94 1.06 1.97 30.35
N ASP A 95 0.63 1.91 29.08
CA ASP A 95 -0.21 2.90 28.41
C ASP A 95 0.34 4.34 28.40
N SER A 96 1.65 4.51 28.58
CA SER A 96 2.30 5.81 28.58
C SER A 96 3.51 5.81 27.63
N ILE A 97 3.71 6.93 26.92
CA ILE A 97 4.90 7.14 26.09
C ILE A 97 6.07 7.43 27.01
N VAL A 98 7.09 6.55 26.99
CA VAL A 98 8.32 6.72 27.79
C VAL A 98 9.49 7.23 26.97
N PHE A 99 9.45 7.01 25.65
CA PHE A 99 10.46 7.49 24.72
C PHE A 99 9.83 7.77 23.36
N GLU A 100 10.21 8.89 22.76
CA GLU A 100 9.74 9.31 21.45
C GLU A 100 10.83 10.12 20.77
N LYS A 101 11.18 9.74 19.54
CA LYS A 101 12.16 10.45 18.74
C LYS A 101 11.86 10.35 17.26
N TYR A 102 12.13 11.43 16.56
CA TYR A 102 11.97 11.55 15.12
C TYR A 102 13.32 11.82 14.45
N TYR A 103 13.46 11.36 13.20
CA TYR A 103 14.69 11.42 12.43
C TYR A 103 14.39 11.89 11.00
N LEU A 104 15.42 12.22 10.24
CA LEU A 104 15.34 12.56 8.81
C LEU A 104 14.39 13.72 8.49
N GLY A 105 14.19 14.63 9.44
CA GLY A 105 13.28 15.79 9.26
C GLY A 105 11.80 15.48 9.50
N TYR A 106 11.45 14.28 9.96
CA TYR A 106 10.11 13.94 10.40
C TYR A 106 9.85 14.45 11.81
N ASP A 107 8.57 14.63 12.15
CA ASP A 107 8.04 15.04 13.44
C ASP A 107 6.74 14.29 13.76
N GLN A 108 6.08 14.65 14.85
CA GLN A 108 4.83 14.03 15.30
C GLN A 108 3.67 14.21 14.32
N ASP A 109 3.70 15.27 13.52
CA ASP A 109 2.62 15.64 12.59
C ASP A 109 2.93 15.16 11.16
N SER A 110 4.07 14.54 10.95
CA SER A 110 4.50 14.07 9.65
C SER A 110 3.66 12.88 9.17
N ILE A 111 3.21 12.96 7.93
CA ILE A 111 2.41 11.94 7.26
C ILE A 111 3.32 11.11 6.34
N SER A 112 3.05 9.82 6.25
CA SER A 112 3.78 8.90 5.38
C SER A 112 2.90 7.75 4.90
N ASN A 113 3.31 7.08 3.81
CA ASN A 113 2.72 5.80 3.46
C ASN A 113 2.92 4.78 4.58
N SER A 114 1.86 4.07 4.92
CA SER A 114 1.90 3.01 5.95
C SER A 114 2.32 1.66 5.40
N PHE A 115 2.33 1.49 4.07
CA PHE A 115 2.60 0.21 3.40
C PHE A 115 1.82 -0.96 4.04
N SER A 116 2.48 -2.08 4.28
CA SER A 116 1.83 -3.28 4.84
C SER A 116 1.26 -3.12 6.25
N MET A 117 1.61 -2.06 6.98
CA MET A 117 0.97 -1.77 8.27
C MET A 117 -0.55 -1.54 8.09
N ALA A 118 -1.00 -1.03 6.93
CA ALA A 118 -2.41 -0.90 6.59
C ALA A 118 -3.19 -2.22 6.66
N LYS A 119 -2.52 -3.37 6.46
CA LYS A 119 -3.16 -4.69 6.56
C LYS A 119 -3.71 -4.97 7.96
N SER A 120 -3.07 -4.44 9.01
CA SER A 120 -3.55 -4.56 10.39
C SER A 120 -4.88 -3.82 10.58
N PHE A 121 -5.02 -2.63 9.97
CA PHE A 121 -6.29 -1.90 9.98
C PHE A 121 -7.37 -2.64 9.19
N VAL A 122 -7.04 -3.16 8.01
CA VAL A 122 -7.97 -3.96 7.20
C VAL A 122 -8.44 -5.19 7.98
N SER A 123 -7.55 -5.88 8.70
CA SER A 123 -7.92 -7.03 9.55
C SER A 123 -8.85 -6.62 10.69
N ALA A 124 -8.60 -5.49 11.34
CA ALA A 124 -9.49 -4.96 12.38
C ALA A 124 -10.87 -4.59 11.81
N MET A 125 -10.90 -3.97 10.63
CA MET A 125 -12.15 -3.64 9.93
C MET A 125 -12.92 -4.90 9.51
N LEU A 126 -12.23 -5.95 9.06
CA LEU A 126 -12.85 -7.26 8.79
C LEU A 126 -13.50 -7.83 10.05
N GLY A 127 -12.79 -7.81 11.19
CA GLY A 127 -13.35 -8.23 12.47
C GLY A 127 -14.62 -7.44 12.83
N LYS A 128 -14.58 -6.12 12.65
CA LYS A 128 -15.75 -5.25 12.88
C LYS A 128 -16.90 -5.58 11.94
N ALA A 129 -16.65 -5.79 10.66
CA ALA A 129 -17.68 -6.16 9.68
C ALA A 129 -18.35 -7.51 10.02
N ILE A 130 -17.58 -8.46 10.57
CA ILE A 130 -18.14 -9.74 11.06
C ILE A 130 -18.99 -9.50 12.30
N MET A 131 -18.53 -8.70 13.25
CA MET A 131 -19.29 -8.35 14.46
C MET A 131 -20.61 -7.65 14.14
N ASP A 132 -20.63 -6.80 13.13
CA ASP A 132 -21.82 -6.07 12.68
C ASP A 132 -22.76 -6.91 11.79
N GLY A 133 -22.36 -8.12 11.43
CA GLY A 133 -23.12 -9.00 10.54
C GLY A 133 -23.07 -8.62 9.06
N SER A 134 -22.25 -7.64 8.67
CA SER A 134 -22.03 -7.27 7.25
C SER A 134 -21.27 -8.37 6.50
N ILE A 135 -20.45 -9.12 7.21
CA ILE A 135 -19.78 -10.35 6.76
C ILE A 135 -20.17 -11.46 7.73
N LYS A 136 -20.64 -12.59 7.20
CA LYS A 136 -21.15 -13.71 8.03
C LYS A 136 -20.02 -14.44 8.77
N GLY A 137 -18.80 -14.38 8.26
CA GLY A 137 -17.63 -15.04 8.84
C GLY A 137 -16.54 -15.27 7.81
N LEU A 138 -15.45 -15.87 8.24
CA LEU A 138 -14.28 -16.14 7.38
C LEU A 138 -14.58 -17.16 6.27
N ASP A 139 -15.52 -18.08 6.50
CA ASP A 139 -15.93 -19.11 5.51
C ASP A 139 -16.91 -18.57 4.45
N GLN A 140 -17.28 -17.29 4.53
CA GLN A 140 -18.20 -16.70 3.55
C GLN A 140 -17.54 -16.65 2.17
N PRO A 141 -18.22 -17.15 1.11
CA PRO A 141 -17.70 -17.09 -0.25
C PRO A 141 -17.49 -15.66 -0.73
N VAL A 142 -16.37 -15.40 -1.39
CA VAL A 142 -16.08 -14.10 -2.03
C VAL A 142 -17.08 -13.82 -3.16
N SER A 143 -17.62 -14.87 -3.79
CA SER A 143 -18.65 -14.77 -4.83
C SER A 143 -19.97 -14.16 -4.35
N ASP A 144 -20.23 -14.09 -3.04
CA ASP A 144 -21.37 -13.35 -2.50
C ASP A 144 -21.27 -11.84 -2.80
N TYR A 145 -20.05 -11.33 -2.94
CA TYR A 145 -19.73 -9.92 -3.21
C TYR A 145 -19.32 -9.66 -4.66
N PHE A 146 -18.58 -10.61 -5.26
CA PHE A 146 -18.00 -10.50 -6.59
C PHE A 146 -18.35 -11.73 -7.42
N LYS A 147 -19.35 -11.60 -8.30
CA LYS A 147 -19.86 -12.70 -9.12
C LYS A 147 -18.81 -13.30 -10.07
N GLU A 148 -17.77 -12.52 -10.37
CA GLU A 148 -16.63 -12.96 -11.17
C GLU A 148 -15.91 -14.18 -10.54
N PHE A 149 -16.02 -14.36 -9.22
CA PHE A 149 -15.46 -15.50 -8.49
C PHE A 149 -16.44 -16.64 -8.28
N SER A 150 -17.58 -16.69 -8.99
CA SER A 150 -18.58 -17.76 -8.81
C SER A 150 -18.25 -19.04 -9.60
N GLU A 151 -17.26 -19.03 -10.47
CA GLU A 151 -16.92 -20.16 -11.34
C GLU A 151 -15.45 -20.53 -11.28
N GLY A 152 -15.12 -21.72 -11.81
CA GLY A 152 -13.75 -22.21 -11.91
C GLY A 152 -13.09 -22.45 -10.55
N LYS A 153 -11.78 -22.25 -10.48
CA LYS A 153 -11.00 -22.47 -9.25
C LYS A 153 -11.33 -21.48 -8.14
N ALA A 154 -11.78 -20.29 -8.50
CA ALA A 154 -12.12 -19.24 -7.55
C ALA A 154 -13.52 -19.42 -6.90
N ALA A 155 -14.33 -20.36 -7.36
CA ALA A 155 -15.68 -20.59 -6.82
C ALA A 155 -15.69 -20.95 -5.32
N ASN A 156 -14.63 -21.52 -4.82
CA ASN A 156 -14.47 -21.89 -3.42
C ASN A 156 -13.70 -20.85 -2.59
N LEU A 157 -13.32 -19.71 -3.20
CA LEU A 157 -12.57 -18.66 -2.52
C LEU A 157 -13.39 -18.04 -1.40
N THR A 158 -12.84 -18.01 -0.19
CA THR A 158 -13.48 -17.46 0.99
C THR A 158 -12.86 -16.13 1.43
N VAL A 159 -13.57 -15.38 2.26
CA VAL A 159 -13.05 -14.19 2.94
C VAL A 159 -11.81 -14.54 3.77
N GLY A 160 -11.80 -15.73 4.40
CA GLY A 160 -10.68 -16.25 5.16
C GLY A 160 -9.43 -16.45 4.30
N ASP A 161 -9.58 -17.02 3.09
CA ASP A 161 -8.45 -17.23 2.16
C ASP A 161 -7.81 -15.90 1.73
N LEU A 162 -8.63 -14.86 1.51
CA LEU A 162 -8.12 -13.52 1.24
C LEU A 162 -7.37 -12.95 2.45
N SER A 163 -7.95 -13.09 3.65
CA SER A 163 -7.36 -12.52 4.87
C SER A 163 -6.05 -13.17 5.28
N THR A 164 -5.86 -14.44 4.95
CA THR A 164 -4.64 -15.22 5.23
C THR A 164 -3.65 -15.25 4.07
N MET A 165 -3.91 -14.49 2.99
CA MET A 165 -3.09 -14.43 1.78
C MET A 165 -2.92 -15.80 1.09
N SER A 166 -3.92 -16.66 1.18
CA SER A 166 -3.97 -18.02 0.58
C SER A 166 -4.99 -18.13 -0.55
N SER A 167 -5.34 -17.03 -1.19
CA SER A 167 -6.38 -16.95 -2.21
C SER A 167 -6.13 -17.81 -3.46
N GLY A 168 -4.88 -18.15 -3.77
CA GLY A 168 -4.52 -18.85 -5.00
C GLY A 168 -4.67 -18.01 -6.28
N LEU A 169 -4.95 -16.70 -6.17
CA LEU A 169 -4.96 -15.78 -7.31
C LEU A 169 -3.56 -15.70 -7.93
N ASN A 170 -3.52 -15.44 -9.24
CA ASN A 170 -2.26 -15.33 -9.98
C ASN A 170 -1.57 -13.97 -9.73
N TYR A 171 -1.30 -13.69 -8.46
CA TYR A 171 -0.62 -12.48 -8.03
C TYR A 171 0.78 -12.81 -7.51
N VAL A 172 1.80 -12.36 -8.24
CA VAL A 172 3.20 -12.51 -7.82
C VAL A 172 3.75 -11.15 -7.39
N GLU A 173 4.11 -11.07 -6.13
CA GLU A 173 4.64 -9.83 -5.54
C GLU A 173 6.10 -9.61 -5.95
N LYS A 174 6.37 -8.54 -6.73
CA LYS A 174 7.70 -8.14 -7.20
C LYS A 174 7.86 -6.63 -7.12
N TYR A 175 8.76 -6.16 -6.26
CA TYR A 175 8.88 -4.73 -5.94
C TYR A 175 9.78 -3.92 -6.88
N TYR A 176 10.72 -4.58 -7.57
CA TYR A 176 11.77 -3.87 -8.34
C TYR A 176 11.53 -3.85 -9.86
N SER A 177 10.40 -4.32 -10.32
CA SER A 177 10.07 -4.30 -11.76
C SER A 177 8.86 -3.40 -12.02
N PRO A 178 9.00 -2.39 -12.91
CA PRO A 178 7.87 -1.55 -13.28
C PRO A 178 6.77 -2.30 -14.05
N PHE A 179 7.08 -3.49 -14.57
CA PHE A 179 6.13 -4.34 -15.30
C PHE A 179 5.48 -5.40 -14.41
N SER A 180 5.75 -5.37 -13.10
CA SER A 180 5.15 -6.32 -12.16
C SER A 180 3.69 -5.97 -11.86
N LEU A 181 2.92 -6.98 -11.43
CA LEU A 181 1.57 -6.76 -10.91
C LEU A 181 1.59 -5.84 -9.68
N THR A 182 2.63 -5.91 -8.85
CA THR A 182 2.82 -5.02 -7.70
C THR A 182 2.93 -3.56 -8.13
N ALA A 183 3.76 -3.25 -9.13
CA ALA A 183 3.86 -1.89 -9.66
C ALA A 183 2.56 -1.45 -10.33
N ARG A 184 1.93 -2.34 -11.08
CA ARG A 184 0.65 -2.05 -11.73
C ARG A 184 -0.45 -1.76 -10.70
N SER A 185 -0.58 -2.58 -9.63
CA SER A 185 -1.55 -2.36 -8.57
C SER A 185 -1.30 -1.06 -7.79
N TYR A 186 -0.04 -0.67 -7.64
CA TYR A 186 0.32 0.57 -6.93
C TYR A 186 -0.01 1.84 -7.73
N PHE A 187 0.11 1.82 -9.05
CA PHE A 187 -0.03 3.00 -9.91
C PHE A 187 -1.31 3.02 -10.76
N THR A 188 -2.08 1.94 -10.81
CA THR A 188 -3.35 1.92 -11.56
C THR A 188 -4.39 2.85 -10.95
N SER A 189 -5.29 3.36 -11.78
CA SER A 189 -6.49 4.06 -11.35
C SER A 189 -7.69 3.12 -11.17
N ASP A 190 -7.59 1.86 -11.63
CA ASP A 190 -8.65 0.85 -11.55
C ASP A 190 -8.11 -0.46 -10.97
N LEU A 191 -7.94 -0.46 -9.65
CA LEU A 191 -7.48 -1.64 -8.92
C LEU A 191 -8.51 -2.78 -8.96
N LYS A 192 -9.81 -2.44 -8.99
CA LYS A 192 -10.88 -3.44 -9.02
C LYS A 192 -10.78 -4.30 -10.28
N SER A 193 -10.76 -3.69 -11.46
CA SER A 193 -10.64 -4.41 -12.73
C SER A 193 -9.34 -5.22 -12.81
N LEU A 194 -8.24 -4.68 -12.26
CA LEU A 194 -6.98 -5.42 -12.20
C LEU A 194 -7.10 -6.71 -11.39
N ILE A 195 -7.70 -6.65 -10.21
CA ILE A 195 -7.83 -7.82 -9.31
C ILE A 195 -8.84 -8.84 -9.85
N LEU A 196 -9.95 -8.38 -10.42
CA LEU A 196 -10.96 -9.27 -11.00
C LEU A 196 -10.47 -10.00 -12.27
N GLY A 197 -9.39 -9.54 -12.89
CA GLY A 197 -8.75 -10.18 -14.05
C GLY A 197 -7.63 -11.18 -13.69
N LEU A 198 -7.36 -11.45 -12.42
CA LEU A 198 -6.31 -12.38 -11.96
C LEU A 198 -6.81 -13.82 -11.85
#